data_44d973b8d2f15e6a6f57cb7b52d6f019
#
_entry.id   44d973b8d2f15e6a6f57cb7b52d6f019
#
_cell.length_a   1.000
_cell.length_b   1.000
_cell.length_c   1.000
_cell.angle_alpha   90.00
_cell.angle_beta   90.00
_cell.angle_gamma   90.00
#
_symmetry.space_group_name_H-M   'P 1'
#
loop_
_entity.id
_entity.type
_entity.pdbx_description
1 polymer ?
#
loop_
_entity_poly.entity_id
_entity_poly.type
_entity_poly.pdbx_seq_one_letter_code
_entity_poly.pdbx_strand_id
1 'polypeptide(L)'
;SITISPTYVSLAKEKLADSTTKISTVVGFPLGFETTEGKVAQAAKALEDGADEIEAVINLNHLKDHKYNLIHEELSQLRELLGDKTLKVIVEMQAIEDSEKASIAKVLEENKVDFIKTSTGFIAPDNIYSKVNDINIIQKYAPQLKIEIYGGVDTYKLANQLLTGGADLIGSDNGYEIVDKYRTLRENTQVTPKPIRFD
;
A
#
# COMPACT_ATOMS: atom_id res chain seq x y z
N SER A 1 -9.81 -3.08 -3.99
CA SER A 1 -9.53 -4.18 -3.04
C SER A 1 -10.04 -3.85 -1.64
N ILE A 2 -10.14 -4.86 -0.80
CA ILE A 2 -10.30 -4.70 0.64
C ILE A 2 -9.06 -5.25 1.32
N THR A 3 -8.54 -4.55 2.34
CA THR A 3 -7.42 -5.01 3.15
C THR A 3 -7.95 -5.48 4.50
N ILE A 4 -7.65 -6.72 4.86
CA ILE A 4 -8.20 -7.37 6.06
C ILE A 4 -7.11 -8.10 6.86
N SER A 5 -7.42 -8.43 8.11
CA SER A 5 -6.55 -9.28 8.93
C SER A 5 -6.34 -10.66 8.28
N PRO A 6 -5.13 -11.24 8.32
CA PRO A 6 -4.83 -12.56 7.75
C PRO A 6 -5.79 -13.66 8.17
N THR A 7 -6.29 -13.62 9.42
CA THR A 7 -7.23 -14.62 9.97
C THR A 7 -8.60 -14.63 9.27
N TYR A 8 -8.95 -13.60 8.51
CA TYR A 8 -10.24 -13.49 7.83
C TYR A 8 -10.15 -13.67 6.31
N VAL A 9 -8.98 -14.00 5.76
CA VAL A 9 -8.80 -14.15 4.30
C VAL A 9 -9.69 -15.25 3.73
N SER A 10 -9.71 -16.44 4.34
CA SER A 10 -10.57 -17.54 3.90
C SER A 10 -12.06 -17.20 3.97
N LEU A 11 -12.49 -16.51 5.03
CA LEU A 11 -13.88 -16.04 5.17
C LEU A 11 -14.23 -15.02 4.09
N ALA A 12 -13.33 -14.06 3.83
CA ALA A 12 -13.55 -13.07 2.77
C ALA A 12 -13.61 -13.75 1.40
N LYS A 13 -12.75 -14.74 1.14
CA LYS A 13 -12.78 -15.52 -0.10
C LYS A 13 -14.12 -16.21 -0.32
N GLU A 14 -14.70 -16.79 0.73
CA GLU A 14 -16.05 -17.36 0.69
C GLU A 14 -17.11 -16.29 0.39
N LYS A 15 -17.09 -15.18 1.14
CA LYS A 15 -18.13 -14.13 1.05
C LYS A 15 -18.06 -13.31 -0.23
N LEU A 16 -16.91 -13.23 -0.87
CA LEU A 16 -16.67 -12.44 -2.09
C LEU A 16 -16.56 -13.33 -3.34
N ALA A 17 -17.01 -14.59 -3.30
CA ALA A 17 -16.89 -15.55 -4.41
C ALA A 17 -17.46 -15.01 -5.72
N ASP A 18 -18.56 -14.25 -5.67
CA ASP A 18 -19.23 -13.65 -6.84
C ASP A 18 -18.84 -12.18 -7.07
N SER A 19 -17.79 -11.68 -6.37
CA SER A 19 -17.32 -10.30 -6.45
C SER A 19 -16.01 -10.21 -7.24
N THR A 20 -15.81 -9.08 -7.91
CA THR A 20 -14.52 -8.72 -8.52
C THR A 20 -13.59 -8.02 -7.53
N THR A 21 -14.03 -7.82 -6.28
CA THR A 21 -13.22 -7.17 -5.25
C THR A 21 -12.05 -8.06 -4.85
N LYS A 22 -10.84 -7.57 -5.02
CA LYS A 22 -9.63 -8.27 -4.60
C LYS A 22 -9.48 -8.27 -3.08
N ILE A 23 -8.91 -9.34 -2.56
CA ILE A 23 -8.61 -9.51 -1.14
C ILE A 23 -7.13 -9.25 -0.93
N SER A 24 -6.84 -8.18 -0.20
CA SER A 24 -5.50 -7.84 0.26
C SER A 24 -5.35 -8.18 1.74
N THR A 25 -4.16 -8.59 2.16
CA THR A 25 -3.86 -8.82 3.57
C THR A 25 -2.43 -8.45 3.91
N VAL A 26 -2.19 -8.23 5.20
CA VAL A 26 -0.93 -7.71 5.72
C VAL A 26 0.01 -8.84 6.18
N VAL A 27 1.32 -8.57 6.07
CA VAL A 27 2.42 -9.44 6.49
C VAL A 27 3.43 -8.62 7.28
N GLY A 28 3.91 -9.17 8.40
CA GLY A 28 4.83 -8.44 9.28
C GLY A 28 4.21 -7.20 9.94
N PHE A 29 2.91 -7.17 10.10
CA PHE A 29 2.17 -5.98 10.50
C PHE A 29 1.99 -5.90 12.02
N PRO A 30 2.13 -4.68 12.64
CA PRO A 30 2.37 -3.38 11.98
C PRO A 30 3.84 -2.94 11.95
N LEU A 31 4.76 -3.65 12.58
CA LEU A 31 6.12 -3.15 12.87
C LEU A 31 7.21 -3.63 11.90
N GLY A 32 6.96 -4.68 11.15
CA GLY A 32 7.92 -5.25 10.19
C GLY A 32 9.12 -5.95 10.84
N PHE A 33 9.08 -6.27 12.13
CA PHE A 33 10.22 -6.79 12.90
C PHE A 33 10.40 -8.31 12.81
N GLU A 34 9.52 -8.99 12.15
CA GLU A 34 9.63 -10.42 11.89
C GLU A 34 10.84 -10.72 11.01
N THR A 35 11.36 -11.96 11.13
CA THR A 35 12.39 -12.42 10.21
C THR A 35 11.84 -12.57 8.78
N THR A 36 12.72 -12.57 7.80
CA THR A 36 12.32 -12.76 6.40
C THR A 36 11.53 -14.06 6.20
N GLU A 37 12.01 -15.16 6.80
CA GLU A 37 11.32 -16.47 6.73
C GLU A 37 9.92 -16.41 7.37
N GLY A 38 9.79 -15.66 8.48
CA GLY A 38 8.51 -15.45 9.14
C GLY A 38 7.51 -14.72 8.24
N LYS A 39 7.93 -13.64 7.57
CA LYS A 39 7.11 -12.90 6.62
C LYS A 39 6.75 -13.74 5.38
N VAL A 40 7.72 -14.49 4.85
CA VAL A 40 7.48 -15.40 3.71
C VAL A 40 6.47 -16.47 4.08
N ALA A 41 6.57 -17.06 5.28
CA ALA A 41 5.61 -18.04 5.76
C ALA A 41 4.19 -17.44 5.94
N GLN A 42 4.08 -16.22 6.48
CA GLN A 42 2.80 -15.50 6.58
C GLN A 42 2.20 -15.24 5.19
N ALA A 43 3.01 -14.79 4.23
CA ALA A 43 2.57 -14.54 2.86
C ALA A 43 2.10 -15.82 2.18
N ALA A 44 2.86 -16.92 2.30
CA ALA A 44 2.49 -18.22 1.75
C ALA A 44 1.14 -18.69 2.29
N LYS A 45 0.93 -18.59 3.61
CA LYS A 45 -0.35 -18.95 4.23
C LYS A 45 -1.50 -18.07 3.75
N ALA A 46 -1.27 -16.75 3.63
CA ALA A 46 -2.30 -15.84 3.13
C ALA A 46 -2.70 -16.15 1.67
N LEU A 47 -1.73 -16.50 0.83
CA LEU A 47 -2.00 -16.90 -0.57
C LEU A 47 -2.79 -18.22 -0.64
N GLU A 48 -2.44 -19.20 0.20
CA GLU A 48 -3.18 -20.46 0.34
C GLU A 48 -4.64 -20.22 0.75
N ASP A 49 -4.88 -19.28 1.67
CA ASP A 49 -6.21 -18.88 2.15
C ASP A 49 -7.01 -18.07 1.12
N GLY A 50 -6.38 -17.65 0.02
CA GLY A 50 -7.05 -17.02 -1.11
C GLY A 50 -6.83 -15.53 -1.25
N ALA A 51 -5.78 -14.95 -0.64
CA ALA A 51 -5.41 -13.55 -0.88
C ALA A 51 -4.99 -13.32 -2.35
N ASP A 52 -5.41 -12.18 -2.89
CA ASP A 52 -5.04 -11.73 -4.23
C ASP A 52 -3.84 -10.78 -4.20
N GLU A 53 -3.65 -10.07 -3.09
CA GLU A 53 -2.61 -9.07 -2.87
C GLU A 53 -1.98 -9.23 -1.48
N ILE A 54 -0.69 -8.98 -1.36
CA ILE A 54 0.04 -8.97 -0.08
C ILE A 54 0.61 -7.58 0.19
N GLU A 55 0.40 -7.09 1.41
CA GLU A 55 0.94 -5.84 1.93
C GLU A 55 1.99 -6.14 3.02
N ALA A 56 3.25 -6.20 2.64
CA ALA A 56 4.34 -6.48 3.58
C ALA A 56 4.86 -5.20 4.23
N VAL A 57 4.96 -5.19 5.56
CA VAL A 57 5.61 -4.07 6.26
C VAL A 57 7.12 -4.26 6.18
N ILE A 58 7.83 -3.22 5.71
CA ILE A 58 9.29 -3.23 5.63
C ILE A 58 9.92 -3.36 7.02
N ASN A 59 11.10 -3.98 7.11
CA ASN A 59 11.84 -3.98 8.36
C ASN A 59 12.49 -2.62 8.61
N LEU A 60 11.85 -1.80 9.46
CA LEU A 60 12.33 -0.45 9.78
C LEU A 60 13.70 -0.45 10.46
N ASN A 61 14.09 -1.50 11.20
CA ASN A 61 15.43 -1.58 11.76
C ASN A 61 16.48 -1.70 10.67
N HIS A 62 16.25 -2.55 9.65
CA HIS A 62 17.14 -2.66 8.51
C HIS A 62 17.25 -1.35 7.73
N LEU A 63 16.13 -0.65 7.57
CA LEU A 63 16.11 0.65 6.90
C LEU A 63 16.93 1.70 7.67
N LYS A 64 16.69 1.83 8.98
CA LYS A 64 17.41 2.79 9.85
C LYS A 64 18.91 2.48 9.99
N ASP A 65 19.26 1.20 9.93
CA ASP A 65 20.66 0.75 9.94
C ASP A 65 21.30 0.81 8.53
N HIS A 66 20.58 1.29 7.51
CA HIS A 66 20.99 1.31 6.09
C HIS A 66 21.41 -0.07 5.53
N LYS A 67 20.83 -1.14 6.08
CA LYS A 67 21.06 -2.53 5.65
C LYS A 67 20.18 -2.88 4.44
N TYR A 68 20.32 -2.13 3.36
CA TYR A 68 19.50 -2.30 2.15
C TYR A 68 19.64 -3.68 1.50
N ASN A 69 20.79 -4.34 1.67
CA ASN A 69 20.99 -5.71 1.19
C ASN A 69 20.02 -6.72 1.85
N LEU A 70 19.72 -6.56 3.15
CA LEU A 70 18.74 -7.41 3.84
C LEU A 70 17.31 -7.12 3.38
N ILE A 71 17.03 -5.87 3.05
CA ILE A 71 15.73 -5.48 2.47
C ILE A 71 15.58 -6.08 1.07
N HIS A 72 16.61 -6.02 0.22
CA HIS A 72 16.62 -6.67 -1.09
C HIS A 72 16.36 -8.19 -0.97
N GLU A 73 17.02 -8.86 -0.03
CA GLU A 73 16.82 -10.28 0.21
C GLU A 73 15.39 -10.62 0.59
N GLU A 74 14.79 -9.88 1.53
CA GLU A 74 13.40 -10.05 1.93
C GLU A 74 12.43 -9.83 0.75
N LEU A 75 12.60 -8.74 0.01
CA LEU A 75 11.72 -8.41 -1.12
C LEU A 75 11.87 -9.42 -2.27
N SER A 76 13.08 -9.90 -2.53
CA SER A 76 13.32 -10.92 -3.55
C SER A 76 12.58 -12.22 -3.24
N GLN A 77 12.64 -12.70 -1.98
CA GLN A 77 11.94 -13.90 -1.56
C GLN A 77 10.41 -13.73 -1.61
N LEU A 78 9.89 -12.57 -1.18
CA LEU A 78 8.46 -12.26 -1.30
C LEU A 78 8.03 -12.21 -2.76
N ARG A 79 8.80 -11.55 -3.64
CA ARG A 79 8.48 -11.45 -5.06
C ARG A 79 8.50 -12.83 -5.75
N GLU A 80 9.47 -13.67 -5.43
CA GLU A 80 9.54 -15.04 -5.94
C GLU A 80 8.31 -15.86 -5.53
N LEU A 81 7.91 -15.78 -4.25
CA LEU A 81 6.73 -16.46 -3.74
C LEU A 81 5.43 -15.97 -4.42
N LEU A 82 5.28 -14.65 -4.61
CA LEU A 82 4.06 -14.07 -5.14
C LEU A 82 3.91 -14.24 -6.66
N GLY A 83 5.00 -14.44 -7.40
CA GLY A 83 4.95 -14.47 -8.86
C GLY A 83 4.34 -13.17 -9.43
N ASP A 84 3.23 -13.27 -10.16
CA ASP A 84 2.55 -12.11 -10.77
C ASP A 84 1.49 -11.45 -9.87
N LYS A 85 1.31 -11.95 -8.65
CA LYS A 85 0.37 -11.33 -7.70
C LYS A 85 0.92 -9.99 -7.17
N THR A 86 0.02 -9.10 -6.80
CA THR A 86 0.36 -7.76 -6.33
C THR A 86 1.11 -7.81 -5.00
N LEU A 87 2.32 -7.25 -4.99
CA LEU A 87 3.11 -6.97 -3.80
C LEU A 87 3.07 -5.48 -3.50
N LYS A 88 2.51 -5.13 -2.37
CA LYS A 88 2.58 -3.79 -1.80
C LYS A 88 3.55 -3.80 -0.63
N VAL A 89 4.36 -2.76 -0.49
CA VAL A 89 5.26 -2.62 0.65
C VAL A 89 4.89 -1.39 1.44
N ILE A 90 4.54 -1.61 2.71
CA ILE A 90 4.22 -0.54 3.65
C ILE A 90 5.54 0.00 4.21
N VAL A 91 5.79 1.26 3.89
CA VAL A 91 6.90 2.02 4.44
C VAL A 91 6.29 3.10 5.33
N GLU A 92 6.60 3.09 6.61
CA GLU A 92 6.08 4.11 7.54
C GLU A 92 6.81 5.45 7.30
N MET A 93 6.33 6.21 6.28
CA MET A 93 7.00 7.42 5.77
C MET A 93 7.23 8.49 6.85
N GLN A 94 6.38 8.50 7.88
CA GLN A 94 6.48 9.44 9.00
C GLN A 94 7.62 9.11 9.97
N ALA A 95 8.14 7.89 9.90
CA ALA A 95 9.23 7.41 10.76
C ALA A 95 10.63 7.59 10.13
N ILE A 96 10.70 8.08 8.88
CA ILE A 96 11.95 8.12 8.10
C ILE A 96 12.20 9.49 7.46
N GLU A 97 13.47 9.80 7.26
CA GLU A 97 13.93 11.06 6.64
C GLU A 97 13.77 11.03 5.10
N ASP A 98 13.72 12.19 4.46
CA ASP A 98 13.54 12.30 3.01
C ASP A 98 14.63 11.57 2.20
N SER A 99 15.87 11.52 2.71
CA SER A 99 16.96 10.74 2.11
C SER A 99 16.73 9.23 2.19
N GLU A 100 16.14 8.76 3.29
CA GLU A 100 15.75 7.35 3.46
C GLU A 100 14.56 7.00 2.57
N LYS A 101 13.57 7.92 2.42
CA LYS A 101 12.43 7.78 1.49
C LYS A 101 12.90 7.59 0.05
N ALA A 102 13.86 8.44 -0.37
CA ALA A 102 14.45 8.35 -1.71
C ALA A 102 15.19 7.03 -1.95
N SER A 103 15.93 6.56 -0.93
CA SER A 103 16.69 5.32 -1.02
C SER A 103 15.78 4.10 -1.06
N ILE A 104 14.78 4.05 -0.17
CA ILE A 104 13.88 2.90 -0.12
C ILE A 104 12.99 2.83 -1.36
N ALA A 105 12.52 3.96 -1.90
CA ALA A 105 11.73 3.96 -3.12
C ALA A 105 12.49 3.27 -4.29
N LYS A 106 13.78 3.56 -4.47
CA LYS A 106 14.63 2.88 -5.46
C LYS A 106 14.72 1.37 -5.21
N VAL A 107 14.98 0.98 -3.96
CA VAL A 107 15.06 -0.44 -3.59
C VAL A 107 13.77 -1.17 -3.90
N LEU A 108 12.62 -0.56 -3.63
CA LEU A 108 11.31 -1.15 -3.94
C LEU A 108 11.11 -1.32 -5.45
N GLU A 109 11.43 -0.30 -6.25
CA GLU A 109 11.32 -0.35 -7.70
C GLU A 109 12.25 -1.43 -8.31
N GLU A 110 13.51 -1.50 -7.86
CA GLU A 110 14.48 -2.50 -8.28
C GLU A 110 14.03 -3.95 -8.00
N ASN A 111 13.27 -4.15 -6.91
CA ASN A 111 12.70 -5.44 -6.54
C ASN A 111 11.30 -5.69 -7.13
N LYS A 112 10.86 -4.89 -8.11
CA LYS A 112 9.58 -5.05 -8.80
C LYS A 112 8.38 -5.08 -7.83
N VAL A 113 8.44 -4.26 -6.79
CA VAL A 113 7.29 -4.00 -5.93
C VAL A 113 6.25 -3.23 -6.75
N ASP A 114 4.99 -3.63 -6.64
CA ASP A 114 3.92 -2.98 -7.43
C ASP A 114 3.51 -1.64 -6.83
N PHE A 115 3.42 -1.56 -5.51
CA PHE A 115 3.03 -0.34 -4.79
C PHE A 115 3.90 -0.11 -3.56
N ILE A 116 4.31 1.13 -3.37
CA ILE A 116 4.70 1.64 -2.06
C ILE A 116 3.45 2.17 -1.36
N LYS A 117 3.19 1.68 -0.13
CA LYS A 117 2.11 2.17 0.73
C LYS A 117 2.71 2.98 1.88
N THR A 118 2.21 4.19 2.07
CA THR A 118 2.91 5.21 2.87
C THR A 118 2.82 5.03 4.38
N SER A 119 1.85 4.27 4.90
CA SER A 119 1.64 4.12 6.34
C SER A 119 0.96 2.81 6.71
N THR A 120 1.17 2.36 7.94
CA THR A 120 0.38 1.31 8.60
C THR A 120 -0.93 1.85 9.19
N GLY A 121 -1.04 3.17 9.39
CA GLY A 121 -2.13 3.82 10.13
C GLY A 121 -1.96 3.84 11.64
N PHE A 122 -0.89 3.24 12.19
CA PHE A 122 -0.63 3.22 13.65
C PHE A 122 0.10 4.46 14.16
N ILE A 123 0.78 5.19 13.28
CA ILE A 123 1.32 6.52 13.60
C ILE A 123 0.28 7.57 13.20
N ALA A 124 0.16 8.62 14.02
CA ALA A 124 -0.77 9.72 13.72
C ALA A 124 -0.54 10.28 12.31
N PRO A 125 -1.59 10.51 11.53
CA PRO A 125 -1.44 10.88 10.14
C PRO A 125 -0.81 12.26 9.98
N ASP A 126 0.08 12.39 9.00
CA ASP A 126 0.65 13.65 8.56
C ASP A 126 -0.37 14.55 7.86
N ASN A 127 -0.01 15.81 7.75
CA ASN A 127 -0.76 16.77 6.94
C ASN A 127 -0.60 16.50 5.43
N ILE A 128 -1.42 17.19 4.63
CA ILE A 128 -1.42 17.02 3.17
C ILE A 128 -0.08 17.40 2.52
N TYR A 129 0.66 18.38 3.08
CA TYR A 129 1.93 18.82 2.49
C TYR A 129 3.00 17.74 2.59
N SER A 130 3.06 17.03 3.74
CA SER A 130 3.95 15.88 3.91
C SER A 130 3.61 14.78 2.92
N LYS A 131 2.33 14.44 2.74
CA LYS A 131 1.88 13.43 1.77
C LYS A 131 2.23 13.79 0.32
N VAL A 132 2.08 15.05 -0.05
CA VAL A 132 2.48 15.54 -1.38
C VAL A 132 4.00 15.50 -1.54
N ASN A 133 4.78 15.82 -0.49
CA ASN A 133 6.23 15.69 -0.50
C ASN A 133 6.65 14.23 -0.71
N ASP A 134 6.01 13.27 -0.04
CA ASP A 134 6.26 11.84 -0.22
C ASP A 134 6.01 11.41 -1.66
N ILE A 135 4.88 11.83 -2.26
CA ILE A 135 4.58 11.56 -3.68
C ILE A 135 5.70 12.10 -4.58
N ASN A 136 6.13 13.36 -4.38
CA ASN A 136 7.16 13.99 -5.18
C ASN A 136 8.51 13.25 -5.07
N ILE A 137 8.88 12.81 -3.86
CA ILE A 137 10.12 12.06 -3.64
C ILE A 137 10.04 10.72 -4.38
N ILE A 138 8.96 9.97 -4.22
CA ILE A 138 8.80 8.65 -4.84
C ILE A 138 8.84 8.80 -6.37
N GLN A 139 8.05 9.68 -6.95
CA GLN A 139 8.02 9.91 -8.40
C GLN A 139 9.38 10.33 -8.97
N LYS A 140 10.16 11.09 -8.21
CA LYS A 140 11.49 11.53 -8.63
C LYS A 140 12.51 10.39 -8.65
N TYR A 141 12.46 9.49 -7.68
CA TYR A 141 13.51 8.49 -7.45
C TYR A 141 13.13 7.08 -7.87
N ALA A 142 11.83 6.80 -8.03
CA ALA A 142 11.26 5.53 -8.45
C ALA A 142 10.02 5.76 -9.35
N PRO A 143 10.19 6.26 -10.59
CA PRO A 143 9.09 6.72 -11.43
C PRO A 143 8.16 5.60 -11.93
N GLN A 144 8.54 4.33 -11.83
CA GLN A 144 7.71 3.18 -12.21
C GLN A 144 6.95 2.58 -11.01
N LEU A 145 7.33 2.95 -9.78
CA LEU A 145 6.71 2.46 -8.56
C LEU A 145 5.38 3.18 -8.32
N LYS A 146 4.28 2.45 -8.26
CA LYS A 146 2.97 3.01 -7.95
C LYS A 146 2.86 3.39 -6.49
N ILE A 147 2.04 4.40 -6.20
CA ILE A 147 1.93 5.02 -4.88
C ILE A 147 0.54 4.81 -4.30
N GLU A 148 0.44 4.09 -3.18
CA GLU A 148 -0.76 4.03 -2.36
C GLU A 148 -0.59 4.93 -1.14
N ILE A 149 -1.41 5.97 -1.03
CA ILE A 149 -1.46 6.82 0.16
C ILE A 149 -2.46 6.26 1.16
N TYR A 150 -2.00 5.97 2.38
CA TYR A 150 -2.83 5.54 3.50
C TYR A 150 -2.58 6.40 4.73
N GLY A 151 -3.59 6.42 5.66
CA GLY A 151 -3.55 7.14 6.92
C GLY A 151 -4.11 8.57 6.83
N GLY A 152 -5.24 8.81 7.50
CA GLY A 152 -5.89 10.11 7.60
C GLY A 152 -6.49 10.64 6.30
N VAL A 153 -6.83 9.78 5.35
CA VAL A 153 -7.54 10.15 4.12
C VAL A 153 -9.02 9.83 4.30
N ASP A 154 -9.75 10.72 4.95
CA ASP A 154 -11.12 10.46 5.43
C ASP A 154 -12.20 11.17 4.61
N THR A 155 -11.83 11.93 3.58
CA THR A 155 -12.78 12.69 2.77
C THR A 155 -12.49 12.55 1.28
N TYR A 156 -13.56 12.58 0.48
CA TYR A 156 -13.45 12.65 -0.98
C TYR A 156 -12.54 13.80 -1.46
N LYS A 157 -12.65 14.97 -0.83
CA LYS A 157 -11.84 16.14 -1.22
C LYS A 157 -10.35 15.85 -1.09
N LEU A 158 -9.92 15.29 0.05
CA LEU A 158 -8.52 14.96 0.28
C LEU A 158 -8.06 13.83 -0.64
N ALA A 159 -8.85 12.75 -0.77
CA ALA A 159 -8.56 11.66 -1.70
C ALA A 159 -8.36 12.17 -3.13
N ASN A 160 -9.28 13.01 -3.63
CA ASN A 160 -9.19 13.59 -4.97
C ASN A 160 -7.96 14.51 -5.15
N GLN A 161 -7.58 15.29 -4.12
CA GLN A 161 -6.37 16.11 -4.15
C GLN A 161 -5.11 15.25 -4.28
N LEU A 162 -5.00 14.18 -3.51
CA LEU A 162 -3.84 13.28 -3.53
C LEU A 162 -3.74 12.50 -4.85
N LEU A 163 -4.86 11.99 -5.38
CA LEU A 163 -4.90 11.33 -6.71
C LEU A 163 -4.51 12.29 -7.82
N THR A 164 -5.01 13.54 -7.76
CA THR A 164 -4.63 14.59 -8.74
C THR A 164 -3.16 14.98 -8.58
N GLY A 165 -2.62 14.89 -7.36
CA GLY A 165 -1.23 15.15 -7.03
C GLY A 165 -0.25 14.04 -7.42
N GLY A 166 -0.76 12.88 -7.89
CA GLY A 166 0.06 11.81 -8.44
C GLY A 166 0.08 10.50 -7.64
N ALA A 167 -0.77 10.34 -6.63
CA ALA A 167 -1.03 9.03 -6.05
C ALA A 167 -1.81 8.15 -7.04
N ASP A 168 -1.51 6.86 -7.08
CA ASP A 168 -2.22 5.88 -7.92
C ASP A 168 -3.43 5.28 -7.20
N LEU A 169 -3.32 5.14 -5.87
CA LEU A 169 -4.33 4.50 -5.04
C LEU A 169 -4.46 5.23 -3.70
N ILE A 170 -5.68 5.22 -3.15
CA ILE A 170 -5.97 5.69 -1.81
C ILE A 170 -6.48 4.54 -0.95
N GLY A 171 -5.79 4.27 0.15
CA GLY A 171 -6.30 3.42 1.22
C GLY A 171 -6.99 4.28 2.29
N SER A 172 -8.18 3.86 2.73
CA SER A 172 -8.96 4.58 3.74
C SER A 172 -9.91 3.66 4.49
N ASP A 173 -10.06 3.88 5.78
CA ASP A 173 -11.08 3.22 6.59
C ASP A 173 -12.48 3.75 6.27
N ASN A 174 -12.58 4.97 5.71
CA ASN A 174 -13.82 5.60 5.25
C ASN A 174 -14.01 5.47 3.72
N GLY A 175 -13.50 4.38 3.12
CA GLY A 175 -13.54 4.17 1.69
C GLY A 175 -14.95 4.21 1.09
N TYR A 176 -15.94 3.68 1.81
CA TYR A 176 -17.35 3.71 1.39
C TYR A 176 -17.85 5.14 1.21
N GLU A 177 -17.66 6.00 2.21
CA GLU A 177 -18.13 7.39 2.21
C GLU A 177 -17.44 8.22 1.12
N ILE A 178 -16.16 7.95 0.87
CA ILE A 178 -15.39 8.60 -0.20
C ILE A 178 -15.98 8.23 -1.57
N VAL A 179 -16.25 6.95 -1.79
CA VAL A 179 -16.83 6.45 -3.04
C VAL A 179 -18.26 6.94 -3.25
N ASP A 180 -19.09 6.90 -2.21
CA ASP A 180 -20.49 7.37 -2.26
C ASP A 180 -20.54 8.86 -2.60
N LYS A 181 -19.68 9.66 -1.97
CA LYS A 181 -19.57 11.09 -2.28
C LYS A 181 -19.14 11.33 -3.74
N TYR A 182 -18.20 10.54 -4.26
CA TYR A 182 -17.79 10.61 -5.66
C TYR A 182 -18.98 10.30 -6.60
N ARG A 183 -19.75 9.23 -6.34
CA ARG A 183 -20.92 8.85 -7.13
C ARG A 183 -21.96 9.95 -7.15
N THR A 184 -22.32 10.48 -5.98
CA THR A 184 -23.28 11.57 -5.83
C THR A 184 -22.86 12.83 -6.60
N LEU A 185 -21.58 13.20 -6.55
CA LEU A 185 -21.07 14.35 -7.30
C LEU A 185 -21.10 14.12 -8.81
N ARG A 186 -20.83 12.89 -9.25
CA ARG A 186 -20.87 12.52 -10.67
C ARG A 186 -22.30 12.54 -11.23
N GLU A 187 -23.28 12.09 -10.45
CA GLU A 187 -24.70 12.12 -10.84
C GLU A 187 -25.25 13.54 -10.94
N ASN A 188 -24.79 14.43 -10.05
CA ASN A 188 -25.25 15.83 -9.99
C ASN A 188 -24.48 16.77 -10.95
N THR A 189 -23.34 16.35 -11.48
CA THR A 189 -22.54 17.11 -12.44
C THR A 189 -22.42 16.31 -13.73
N GLN A 190 -22.94 16.83 -14.85
CA GLN A 190 -22.70 16.27 -16.19
C GLN A 190 -21.22 16.42 -16.64
N VAL A 191 -20.32 16.73 -15.74
CA VAL A 191 -18.87 16.83 -15.96
C VAL A 191 -18.23 15.55 -15.44
N THR A 192 -17.63 14.78 -16.32
CA THR A 192 -16.88 13.56 -16.02
C THR A 192 -15.65 13.90 -15.17
N PRO A 193 -15.63 13.66 -13.84
CA PRO A 193 -14.40 13.67 -13.07
C PRO A 193 -13.48 12.56 -13.61
N LYS A 194 -12.14 12.73 -13.48
CA LYS A 194 -11.22 11.63 -13.78
C LYS A 194 -11.63 10.40 -12.97
N PRO A 195 -11.66 9.21 -13.59
CA PRO A 195 -12.09 8.01 -12.89
C PRO A 195 -11.14 7.74 -11.73
N ILE A 196 -11.68 7.68 -10.52
CA ILE A 196 -11.00 7.10 -9.38
C ILE A 196 -10.92 5.60 -9.69
N ARG A 197 -9.71 5.08 -9.92
CA ARG A 197 -9.52 3.65 -10.13
C ARG A 197 -9.50 2.99 -8.77
N PHE A 198 -10.49 2.16 -8.54
CA PHE A 198 -10.53 1.18 -7.46
C PHE A 198 -10.15 -0.16 -8.10
N ASP A 199 -8.86 -0.41 -8.20
CA ASP A 199 -8.34 -1.73 -8.60
C ASP A 199 -8.03 -2.55 -7.34
#